data_b07fc9635d941e80f37edf9ba52ee9c3
#
_entry.id   b07fc9635d941e80f37edf9ba52ee9c3
#
_cell.length_a   1.000
_cell.length_b   1.000
_cell.length_c   1.000
_cell.angle_alpha   90.00
_cell.angle_beta   90.00
_cell.angle_gamma   90.00
#
_symmetry.space_group_name_H-M   'P 1'
#
loop_
_entity.id
_entity.type
_entity.pdbx_description
1 polymer ?
#
loop_
_entity_poly.entity_id
_entity_poly.type
_entity_poly.pdbx_seq_one_letter_code
_entity_poly.pdbx_strand_id
1 'polypeptide(L)'
;MSKFIEGLSVFAELEVTIYLMPLLKRGVKYMSEKASDVIFVGNKPPMSYVLAIITAFSSDAQKEITLKARGQAITTAVDCAEIARNRFIKELTVKNIKIGTVEMPPREGENRSRMVSTMEITLAKP
;
A
#
# COMPACT_ATOMS: atom_id res chain seq x y z
N MET A 1 -17.67 -11.42 15.79
CA MET A 1 -16.80 -10.68 14.90
C MET A 1 -15.32 -11.01 15.10
N SER A 2 -14.87 -11.13 16.32
CA SER A 2 -13.46 -11.45 16.57
C SER A 2 -13.03 -12.80 16.00
N LYS A 3 -13.88 -13.83 16.14
CA LYS A 3 -13.58 -15.16 15.59
C LYS A 3 -13.51 -15.17 14.07
N PHE A 4 -14.36 -14.38 13.41
CA PHE A 4 -14.36 -14.25 11.96
C PHE A 4 -13.08 -13.54 11.48
N ILE A 5 -12.68 -12.51 12.21
CA ILE A 5 -11.46 -11.77 11.89
C ILE A 5 -10.23 -12.66 12.09
N GLU A 6 -10.20 -13.46 13.14
CA GLU A 6 -9.09 -14.39 13.38
C GLU A 6 -8.99 -15.43 12.28
N GLY A 7 -10.12 -16.01 11.84
CA GLY A 7 -10.13 -16.96 10.75
C GLY A 7 -9.67 -16.35 9.45
N LEU A 8 -10.12 -15.15 9.15
CA LEU A 8 -9.68 -14.41 7.96
C LEU A 8 -8.20 -14.08 8.03
N SER A 9 -7.70 -13.74 9.23
CA SER A 9 -6.29 -13.42 9.42
C SER A 9 -5.40 -14.61 9.08
N VAL A 10 -5.77 -15.82 9.54
CA VAL A 10 -5.01 -17.03 9.24
C VAL A 10 -5.00 -17.32 7.74
N PHE A 11 -6.16 -17.25 7.08
CA PHE A 11 -6.24 -17.44 5.64
C PHE A 11 -5.48 -16.37 4.87
N ALA A 12 -5.57 -15.13 5.33
CA ALA A 12 -4.86 -14.02 4.69
C ALA A 12 -3.36 -14.19 4.83
N GLU A 13 -2.88 -14.66 5.98
CA GLU A 13 -1.45 -14.94 6.16
C GLU A 13 -0.97 -16.06 5.24
N LEU A 14 -1.77 -17.11 5.06
CA LEU A 14 -1.46 -18.19 4.13
C LEU A 14 -1.42 -17.69 2.69
N GLU A 15 -2.40 -16.87 2.30
CA GLU A 15 -2.43 -16.27 0.97
C GLU A 15 -1.22 -15.36 0.75
N VAL A 16 -0.89 -14.54 1.74
CA VAL A 16 0.27 -13.67 1.67
C VAL A 16 1.54 -14.50 1.51
N THR A 17 1.66 -15.61 2.25
CA THR A 17 2.83 -16.49 2.13
C THR A 17 2.91 -17.11 0.74
N ILE A 18 1.79 -17.56 0.19
CA ILE A 18 1.73 -18.15 -1.14
C ILE A 18 2.12 -17.13 -2.20
N TYR A 19 1.65 -15.89 -2.08
CA TYR A 19 1.99 -14.83 -3.02
C TYR A 19 3.42 -14.33 -2.82
N LEU A 20 3.88 -14.31 -1.58
CA LEU A 20 5.20 -13.79 -1.24
C LEU A 20 6.31 -14.69 -1.79
N MET A 21 6.13 -16.00 -1.76
CA MET A 21 7.17 -16.93 -2.20
C MET A 21 7.56 -16.75 -3.68
N PRO A 22 6.62 -16.68 -4.62
CA PRO A 22 6.98 -16.38 -6.00
C PRO A 22 7.59 -14.99 -6.18
N LEU A 23 7.11 -14.02 -5.42
CA LEU A 23 7.64 -12.67 -5.46
C LEU A 23 9.06 -12.60 -4.92
N LEU A 24 9.37 -13.35 -3.86
CA LEU A 24 10.72 -13.43 -3.33
C LEU A 24 11.68 -14.05 -4.33
N LYS A 25 11.25 -15.10 -5.05
CA LYS A 25 12.08 -15.73 -6.06
C LYS A 25 12.32 -14.81 -7.27
N ARG A 26 11.30 -14.08 -7.67
CA ARG A 26 11.40 -13.15 -8.80
C ARG A 26 11.97 -11.81 -8.42
N GLY A 27 11.75 -11.42 -7.19
CA GLY A 27 11.79 -10.04 -6.79
C GLY A 27 12.87 -9.66 -5.80
N VAL A 28 13.76 -10.56 -5.45
CA VAL A 28 14.87 -10.18 -4.58
C VAL A 28 15.61 -9.00 -5.21
N LYS A 29 15.83 -9.06 -6.51
CA LYS A 29 16.46 -7.98 -7.27
C LYS A 29 15.55 -6.75 -7.34
N TYR A 30 14.26 -6.96 -7.58
CA TYR A 30 13.28 -5.91 -7.66
C TYR A 30 13.12 -5.19 -6.31
N MET A 31 13.04 -5.96 -5.25
CA MET A 31 12.88 -5.43 -3.89
C MET A 31 14.13 -4.69 -3.43
N SER A 32 15.31 -5.19 -3.74
CA SER A 32 16.56 -4.53 -3.34
C SER A 32 16.79 -3.23 -4.07
N GLU A 33 16.32 -3.12 -5.31
CA GLU A 33 16.42 -1.87 -6.07
C GLU A 33 15.43 -0.82 -5.58
N LYS A 34 14.32 -1.28 -4.99
CA LYS A 34 13.28 -0.38 -4.52
C LYS A 34 13.11 -0.43 -3.02
N ALA A 35 14.19 -0.37 -2.31
CA ALA A 35 14.10 -0.07 -0.89
C ALA A 35 13.59 1.37 -0.71
N SER A 36 12.63 1.77 -1.53
CA SER A 36 12.01 3.07 -1.41
C SER A 36 10.91 2.95 -0.37
N ASP A 37 10.84 3.95 0.43
CA ASP A 37 9.82 4.11 1.44
C ASP A 37 8.50 4.63 0.85
N VAL A 38 8.34 4.58 -0.47
CA VAL A 38 7.17 5.08 -1.16
C VAL A 38 6.53 3.98 -1.99
N ILE A 39 5.21 3.80 -1.81
CA ILE A 39 4.41 2.89 -2.62
C ILE A 39 3.35 3.71 -3.35
N PHE A 40 3.36 3.62 -4.68
CA PHE A 40 2.36 4.30 -5.50
C PHE A 40 1.14 3.38 -5.65
N VAL A 41 0.00 3.85 -5.19
CA VAL A 41 -1.25 3.09 -5.25
C VAL A 41 -2.03 3.51 -6.49
N GLY A 42 -2.40 2.53 -7.30
CA GLY A 42 -3.14 2.73 -8.54
C GLY A 42 -4.31 1.77 -8.67
N ASN A 43 -4.42 1.13 -9.81
CA ASN A 43 -5.60 0.34 -10.18
C ASN A 43 -5.51 -1.15 -9.86
N LYS A 44 -4.42 -1.60 -9.26
CA LYS A 44 -4.28 -3.00 -8.91
C LYS A 44 -5.18 -3.35 -7.72
N PRO A 45 -5.50 -4.64 -7.53
CA PRO A 45 -6.28 -5.06 -6.36
C PRO A 45 -5.61 -4.62 -5.05
N PRO A 46 -6.39 -4.27 -4.03
CA PRO A 46 -5.82 -3.80 -2.76
C PRO A 46 -4.79 -4.73 -2.14
N MET A 47 -4.98 -6.03 -2.26
CA MET A 47 -4.04 -6.99 -1.66
C MET A 47 -2.64 -6.91 -2.26
N SER A 48 -2.50 -6.45 -3.50
CA SER A 48 -1.18 -6.24 -4.10
C SER A 48 -0.39 -5.20 -3.33
N TYR A 49 -1.05 -4.13 -2.92
CA TYR A 49 -0.41 -3.07 -2.16
C TYR A 49 -0.20 -3.45 -0.71
N VAL A 50 -1.14 -4.19 -0.13
CA VAL A 50 -0.97 -4.73 1.23
C VAL A 50 0.27 -5.60 1.29
N LEU A 51 0.46 -6.44 0.28
CA LEU A 51 1.65 -7.29 0.18
C LEU A 51 2.93 -6.47 0.11
N ALA A 52 2.91 -5.40 -0.68
CA ALA A 52 4.04 -4.49 -0.78
C ALA A 52 4.36 -3.83 0.56
N ILE A 53 3.33 -3.44 1.31
CA ILE A 53 3.50 -2.85 2.65
C ILE A 53 4.16 -3.87 3.59
N ILE A 54 3.62 -5.07 3.64
CA ILE A 54 4.13 -6.12 4.52
C ILE A 54 5.58 -6.45 4.18
N THR A 55 5.87 -6.59 2.89
CA THR A 55 7.21 -6.90 2.43
C THR A 55 8.20 -5.79 2.80
N ALA A 56 7.79 -4.55 2.65
CA ALA A 56 8.64 -3.42 2.98
C ALA A 56 8.95 -3.36 4.47
N PHE A 57 7.95 -3.63 5.31
CA PHE A 57 8.16 -3.62 6.77
C PHE A 57 8.78 -4.90 7.32
N SER A 58 8.89 -5.94 6.52
CA SER A 58 9.56 -7.17 6.96
C SER A 58 11.07 -6.98 7.07
N SER A 59 11.59 -5.98 6.40
CA SER A 59 12.99 -5.58 6.54
C SER A 59 13.10 -4.62 7.73
N ASP A 60 14.03 -4.89 8.64
CA ASP A 60 14.26 -4.02 9.80
C ASP A 60 14.78 -2.64 9.40
N ALA A 61 15.20 -2.49 8.15
CA ALA A 61 15.70 -1.22 7.64
C ALA A 61 14.58 -0.21 7.39
N GLN A 62 13.36 -0.67 7.15
CA GLN A 62 12.24 0.21 6.86
C GLN A 62 11.36 0.39 8.08
N LYS A 63 11.30 1.59 8.60
CA LYS A 63 10.46 1.95 9.75
C LYS A 63 9.28 2.81 9.35
N GLU A 64 9.32 3.42 8.18
CA GLU A 64 8.25 4.27 7.66
C GLU A 64 8.05 3.99 6.18
N ILE A 65 6.78 3.96 5.77
CA ILE A 65 6.40 3.81 4.36
C ILE A 65 5.30 4.81 4.07
N THR A 66 5.40 5.48 2.93
CA THR A 66 4.40 6.43 2.49
C THR A 66 3.64 5.84 1.30
N LEU A 67 2.33 5.78 1.42
CA LEU A 67 1.44 5.42 0.31
C LEU A 67 1.03 6.70 -0.39
N LYS A 68 1.26 6.76 -1.69
CA LYS A 68 0.84 7.91 -2.49
C LYS A 68 -0.24 7.48 -3.46
N ALA A 69 -1.35 8.21 -3.45
CA ALA A 69 -2.49 7.92 -4.31
C ALA A 69 -3.11 9.20 -4.81
N ARG A 70 -3.79 9.10 -5.93
CA ARG A 70 -4.51 10.21 -6.51
C ARG A 70 -5.84 9.73 -7.07
N GLY A 71 -6.83 10.64 -7.05
CA GLY A 71 -8.15 10.35 -7.57
C GLY A 71 -8.80 9.18 -6.85
N GLN A 72 -9.34 8.26 -7.62
CA GLN A 72 -10.04 7.11 -7.07
C GLN A 72 -9.13 6.13 -6.32
N ALA A 73 -7.84 6.18 -6.56
CA ALA A 73 -6.90 5.33 -5.86
C ALA A 73 -6.74 5.73 -4.38
N ILE A 74 -7.20 6.90 -3.98
CA ILE A 74 -7.15 7.34 -2.59
C ILE A 74 -7.90 6.38 -1.69
N THR A 75 -9.09 5.94 -2.10
CA THR A 75 -9.87 4.96 -1.34
C THR A 75 -9.09 3.65 -1.20
N THR A 76 -8.48 3.20 -2.28
CA THR A 76 -7.67 1.99 -2.25
C THR A 76 -6.49 2.12 -1.29
N ALA A 77 -5.85 3.29 -1.26
CA ALA A 77 -4.74 3.54 -0.35
C ALA A 77 -5.17 3.45 1.12
N VAL A 78 -6.31 4.05 1.45
CA VAL A 78 -6.86 3.97 2.80
C VAL A 78 -7.19 2.52 3.15
N ASP A 79 -7.84 1.79 2.24
CA ASP A 79 -8.18 0.39 2.45
C ASP A 79 -6.93 -0.46 2.70
N CYS A 80 -5.90 -0.25 1.90
CA CYS A 80 -4.64 -0.98 2.04
C CYS A 80 -3.97 -0.70 3.38
N ALA A 81 -3.94 0.57 3.78
CA ALA A 81 -3.36 0.96 5.06
C ALA A 81 -4.10 0.30 6.22
N GLU A 82 -5.43 0.31 6.16
CA GLU A 82 -6.26 -0.26 7.23
C GLU A 82 -6.18 -1.78 7.26
N ILE A 83 -6.14 -2.44 6.12
CA ILE A 83 -5.96 -3.89 6.07
C ILE A 83 -4.60 -4.27 6.67
N ALA A 84 -3.55 -3.56 6.28
CA ALA A 84 -2.21 -3.83 6.81
C ALA A 84 -2.14 -3.66 8.33
N ARG A 85 -2.74 -2.58 8.85
CA ARG A 85 -2.74 -2.30 10.28
C ARG A 85 -3.56 -3.30 11.08
N ASN A 86 -4.74 -3.62 10.59
CA ASN A 86 -5.70 -4.38 11.37
C ASN A 86 -5.48 -5.88 11.28
N ARG A 87 -4.94 -6.38 10.20
CA ARG A 87 -4.84 -7.81 9.95
C ARG A 87 -3.42 -8.38 10.00
N PHE A 88 -2.43 -7.58 9.66
CA PHE A 88 -1.08 -8.11 9.48
C PHE A 88 -0.08 -7.51 10.46
N ILE A 89 0.03 -6.21 10.49
CA ILE A 89 1.00 -5.53 11.35
C ILE A 89 0.24 -4.65 12.33
N LYS A 90 -0.14 -5.22 13.45
CA LYS A 90 -1.01 -4.54 14.42
C LYS A 90 -0.36 -3.35 15.10
N GLU A 91 0.95 -3.32 15.16
CA GLU A 91 1.71 -2.21 15.74
C GLU A 91 1.92 -1.05 14.78
N LEU A 92 1.44 -1.21 13.54
CA LEU A 92 1.57 -0.18 12.53
C LEU A 92 0.67 1.01 12.85
N THR A 93 1.22 2.21 12.79
CA THR A 93 0.47 3.43 13.06
C THR A 93 0.46 4.34 11.85
N VAL A 94 -0.57 5.16 11.73
CA VAL A 94 -0.62 6.21 10.74
C VAL A 94 0.08 7.43 11.34
N LYS A 95 1.28 7.69 10.87
CA LYS A 95 2.09 8.78 11.39
C LYS A 95 1.66 10.13 10.85
N ASN A 96 1.29 10.18 9.57
CA ASN A 96 0.94 11.42 8.92
C ASN A 96 0.04 11.16 7.73
N ILE A 97 -0.84 12.11 7.44
CA ILE A 97 -1.65 12.12 6.24
C ILE A 97 -1.52 13.51 5.62
N LYS A 98 -1.14 13.54 4.36
CA LYS A 98 -1.01 14.78 3.61
C LYS A 98 -1.94 14.73 2.41
N ILE A 99 -2.67 15.79 2.20
CA ILE A 99 -3.55 15.91 1.03
C ILE A 99 -3.06 17.03 0.14
N GLY A 100 -3.41 16.94 -1.13
CA GLY A 100 -3.01 17.95 -2.09
C GLY A 100 -3.78 17.80 -3.38
N THR A 101 -3.38 18.57 -4.37
CA THR A 101 -3.99 18.58 -5.69
C THR A 101 -2.89 18.63 -6.73
N VAL A 102 -3.04 17.83 -7.79
CA VAL A 102 -2.12 17.88 -8.94
C VAL A 102 -2.91 18.16 -10.19
N GLU A 103 -2.25 18.81 -11.14
CA GLU A 103 -2.81 19.04 -12.46
C GLU A 103 -2.39 17.90 -13.36
N MET A 104 -3.38 17.21 -13.93
CA MET A 104 -3.14 16.10 -14.84
C MET A 104 -3.35 16.58 -16.28
N PRO A 105 -2.59 16.04 -17.24
CA PRO A 105 -2.79 16.40 -18.64
C PRO A 105 -4.19 16.03 -19.11
N PRO A 106 -4.71 16.70 -20.15
CA PRO A 106 -6.03 16.36 -20.68
C PRO A 106 -6.10 14.92 -21.14
N ARG A 107 -7.26 14.31 -20.95
CA ARG A 107 -7.52 13.01 -21.53
C ARG A 107 -7.63 13.12 -23.04
N GLU A 108 -7.45 11.99 -23.72
CA GLU A 108 -7.62 11.92 -25.15
C GLU A 108 -8.98 12.49 -25.55
N GLY A 109 -8.99 13.46 -26.45
CA GLY A 109 -10.21 14.13 -26.90
C GLY A 109 -10.63 15.32 -26.05
N GLU A 110 -9.94 15.62 -24.95
CA GLU A 110 -10.24 16.77 -24.11
C GLU A 110 -9.18 17.85 -24.29
N ASN A 111 -9.60 19.12 -24.17
CA ASN A 111 -8.71 20.25 -24.33
C ASN A 111 -8.26 20.89 -23.03
N ARG A 112 -8.76 20.41 -21.89
CA ARG A 112 -8.47 21.00 -20.58
C ARG A 112 -7.75 20.02 -19.70
N SER A 113 -6.76 20.53 -18.96
CA SER A 113 -6.14 19.77 -17.88
C SER A 113 -7.17 19.51 -16.78
N ARG A 114 -6.92 18.48 -16.00
CA ARG A 114 -7.80 18.08 -14.91
C ARG A 114 -7.08 18.28 -13.59
N MET A 115 -7.82 18.77 -12.60
CA MET A 115 -7.32 18.84 -11.23
C MET A 115 -7.71 17.56 -10.51
N VAL A 116 -6.74 16.88 -9.95
CA VAL A 116 -6.95 15.59 -9.30
C VAL A 116 -6.44 15.67 -7.87
N SER A 117 -7.28 15.24 -6.93
CA SER A 117 -6.92 15.19 -5.51
C SER A 117 -5.87 14.12 -5.27
N THR A 118 -4.96 14.41 -4.35
CA THR A 118 -3.91 13.47 -3.96
C THR A 118 -3.91 13.24 -2.46
N MET A 119 -3.40 12.09 -2.05
CA MET A 119 -3.23 11.78 -0.64
C MET A 119 -1.95 10.99 -0.45
N GLU A 120 -1.23 11.33 0.61
CA GLU A 120 -0.05 10.61 1.06
C GLU A 120 -0.30 10.14 2.48
N ILE A 121 -0.22 8.83 2.70
CA ILE A 121 -0.41 8.23 4.01
C ILE A 121 0.93 7.65 4.45
N THR A 122 1.48 8.17 5.53
CA THR A 122 2.73 7.66 6.08
C THR A 122 2.42 6.70 7.22
N LEU A 123 2.84 5.46 7.03
CA LEU A 123 2.71 4.40 8.03
C LEU A 123 4.04 4.22 8.72
N ALA A 124 4.01 4.02 10.02
CA ALA A 124 5.22 3.86 10.81
C ALA A 124 5.12 2.65 11.72
N LYS A 125 6.26 1.99 11.88
CA LYS A 125 6.44 0.88 12.80
C LYS A 125 7.26 1.37 13.97
N PRO A 126 6.90 1.01 15.22
CA PRO A 126 7.66 1.46 16.38
C PRO A 126 9.09 0.93 16.43
#